data_ac2e90a17f57e67a616d82e691ae2a3d
#
_entry.id   ac2e90a17f57e67a616d82e691ae2a3d
#
_cell.length_a   1.000
_cell.length_b   1.000
_cell.length_c   1.000
_cell.angle_alpha   90.00
_cell.angle_beta   90.00
_cell.angle_gamma   90.00
#
_symmetry.space_group_name_H-M   'P 1'
#
loop_
_entity.id
_entity.type
_entity.pdbx_description
1 polymer ?
#
loop_
_entity_poly.entity_id
_entity_poly.type
_entity_poly.pdbx_seq_one_letter_code
_entity_poly.pdbx_strand_id
1 'polypeptide(L)'
;MKQDRFLIGILIGIGVLILLALALFFTRQEKRDYVADNTPDGVVHNYVLAIINKDYQKAYSYLADLKYKPTYEEFRQSFFNGNVNSENVGAEVGAAEINNDVATVEVTIYYSYSDPFSANTGSADHASLVLQDGAWKLSYMPYNFWSYNWYQKE
;
A
#
# COMPACT_ATOMS: atom_id res chain seq x y z
N MET A 1 -46.31 20.14 -28.44
CA MET A 1 -45.88 19.34 -27.27
C MET A 1 -45.54 20.31 -26.14
N LYS A 2 -46.36 20.33 -25.05
CA LYS A 2 -45.98 21.11 -23.84
C LYS A 2 -44.77 20.37 -23.21
N GLN A 3 -43.64 21.01 -23.27
CA GLN A 3 -42.47 20.53 -22.49
C GLN A 3 -42.87 20.51 -21.01
N ASP A 4 -42.76 19.35 -20.42
CA ASP A 4 -43.10 19.17 -19.02
C ASP A 4 -42.02 19.84 -18.16
N ARG A 5 -42.27 21.09 -17.74
CA ARG A 5 -41.32 21.90 -16.96
C ARG A 5 -40.88 21.19 -15.66
N PHE A 6 -41.75 20.30 -15.17
CA PHE A 6 -41.48 19.48 -14.00
C PHE A 6 -40.40 18.44 -14.30
N LEU A 7 -40.48 17.75 -15.45
CA LEU A 7 -39.50 16.78 -15.89
C LEU A 7 -38.12 17.43 -16.10
N ILE A 8 -38.08 18.62 -16.69
CA ILE A 8 -36.83 19.38 -16.88
C ILE A 8 -36.22 19.75 -15.53
N GLY A 9 -37.04 20.17 -14.55
CA GLY A 9 -36.57 20.47 -13.19
C GLY A 9 -35.92 19.25 -12.51
N ILE A 10 -36.54 18.07 -12.65
CA ILE A 10 -35.97 16.81 -12.12
C ILE A 10 -34.62 16.48 -12.78
N LEU A 11 -34.54 16.57 -14.12
CA LEU A 11 -33.31 16.28 -14.85
C LEU A 11 -32.17 17.21 -14.46
N ILE A 12 -32.46 18.50 -14.27
CA ILE A 12 -31.45 19.46 -13.79
C ILE A 12 -31.00 19.09 -12.36
N GLY A 13 -31.96 18.75 -11.47
CA GLY A 13 -31.64 18.33 -10.09
C GLY A 13 -30.72 17.10 -10.05
N ILE A 14 -31.03 16.08 -10.86
CA ILE A 14 -30.19 14.88 -10.98
C ILE A 14 -28.81 15.26 -11.53
N GLY A 15 -28.72 16.10 -12.55
CA GLY A 15 -27.44 16.55 -13.12
C GLY A 15 -26.56 17.26 -12.08
N VAL A 16 -27.16 18.13 -11.27
CA VAL A 16 -26.43 18.81 -10.17
C VAL A 16 -25.93 17.81 -9.12
N LEU A 17 -26.74 16.83 -8.74
CA LEU A 17 -26.35 15.81 -7.77
C LEU A 17 -25.19 14.95 -8.31
N ILE A 18 -25.20 14.58 -9.58
CA ILE A 18 -24.12 13.84 -10.22
C ILE A 18 -22.83 14.68 -10.21
N LEU A 19 -22.88 15.95 -10.57
CA LEU A 19 -21.73 16.85 -10.56
C LEU A 19 -21.16 17.02 -9.14
N LEU A 20 -22.02 17.18 -8.14
CA LEU A 20 -21.60 17.25 -6.74
C LEU A 20 -20.95 15.94 -6.27
N ALA A 21 -21.53 14.80 -6.63
CA ALA A 21 -20.97 13.49 -6.29
C ALA A 21 -19.59 13.28 -6.93
N LEU A 22 -19.42 13.66 -8.20
CA LEU A 22 -18.13 13.61 -8.89
C LEU A 22 -17.11 14.57 -8.25
N ALA A 23 -17.50 15.79 -7.93
CA ALA A 23 -16.63 16.74 -7.26
C ALA A 23 -16.15 16.20 -5.90
N LEU A 24 -17.05 15.65 -5.09
CA LEU A 24 -16.72 15.03 -3.81
C LEU A 24 -15.85 13.79 -3.98
N PHE A 25 -16.07 12.98 -5.01
CA PHE A 25 -15.24 11.82 -5.31
C PHE A 25 -13.79 12.22 -5.64
N PHE A 26 -13.61 13.22 -6.51
CA PHE A 26 -12.26 13.69 -6.87
C PHE A 26 -11.54 14.44 -5.74
N THR A 27 -12.28 15.12 -4.85
CA THR A 27 -11.67 15.79 -3.69
C THR A 27 -11.36 14.84 -2.54
N ARG A 28 -12.02 13.69 -2.45
CA ARG A 28 -11.78 12.66 -1.42
C ARG A 28 -10.73 11.64 -1.79
N GLN A 29 -10.08 11.74 -2.94
CA GLN A 29 -8.86 10.98 -3.18
C GLN A 29 -7.79 11.50 -2.20
N GLU A 30 -7.74 10.91 -1.01
CA GLU A 30 -6.61 11.09 -0.11
C GLU A 30 -5.36 10.66 -0.86
N LYS A 31 -4.59 11.64 -1.31
CA LYS A 31 -3.23 11.37 -1.73
C LYS A 31 -2.51 10.87 -0.49
N ARG A 32 -2.28 9.58 -0.43
CA ARG A 32 -1.37 9.02 0.56
C ARG A 32 0.01 9.54 0.20
N ASP A 33 0.50 10.50 0.97
CA ASP A 33 1.80 11.10 0.74
C ASP A 33 2.88 10.27 1.47
N TYR A 34 4.08 10.28 0.92
CA TYR A 34 5.24 9.71 1.58
C TYR A 34 5.53 10.50 2.87
N VAL A 35 5.83 9.79 3.93
CA VAL A 35 6.24 10.37 5.22
C VAL A 35 7.77 10.39 5.32
N ALA A 36 8.30 10.98 6.41
CA ALA A 36 9.73 10.92 6.68
C ALA A 36 10.16 9.45 6.88
N ASP A 37 11.28 9.06 6.26
CA ASP A 37 11.82 7.69 6.28
C ASP A 37 12.98 7.49 7.27
N ASN A 38 13.03 8.34 8.29
CA ASN A 38 14.01 8.28 9.37
C ASN A 38 13.58 7.38 10.55
N THR A 39 12.37 6.81 10.49
CA THR A 39 11.84 5.86 11.47
C THR A 39 11.46 4.54 10.79
N PRO A 40 11.49 3.39 11.51
CA PRO A 40 11.13 2.09 10.93
C PRO A 40 9.70 2.05 10.36
N ASP A 41 8.74 2.59 11.10
CA ASP A 41 7.34 2.68 10.69
C ASP A 41 7.16 3.58 9.45
N GLY A 42 7.90 4.70 9.37
CA GLY A 42 7.92 5.56 8.19
C GLY A 42 8.45 4.85 6.94
N VAL A 43 9.50 4.03 7.09
CA VAL A 43 10.04 3.21 5.98
C VAL A 43 9.03 2.17 5.53
N VAL A 44 8.37 1.46 6.47
CA VAL A 44 7.32 0.48 6.15
C VAL A 44 6.16 1.13 5.42
N HIS A 45 5.68 2.29 5.92
CA HIS A 45 4.62 3.06 5.27
C HIS A 45 4.99 3.44 3.83
N ASN A 46 6.18 4.00 3.65
CA ASN A 46 6.66 4.44 2.36
C ASN A 46 6.87 3.28 1.37
N TYR A 47 7.34 2.13 1.85
CA TYR A 47 7.46 0.93 1.05
C TYR A 47 6.10 0.45 0.54
N VAL A 48 5.12 0.30 1.43
CA VAL A 48 3.75 -0.10 1.08
C VAL A 48 3.16 0.88 0.07
N LEU A 49 3.30 2.18 0.31
CA LEU A 49 2.82 3.21 -0.59
C LEU A 49 3.48 3.14 -1.98
N ALA A 50 4.79 2.90 -2.04
CA ALA A 50 5.52 2.73 -3.29
C ALA A 50 5.02 1.51 -4.09
N ILE A 51 4.74 0.38 -3.42
CA ILE A 51 4.14 -0.80 -4.06
C ILE A 51 2.75 -0.49 -4.61
N ILE A 52 1.87 0.14 -3.82
CA ILE A 52 0.52 0.51 -4.25
C ILE A 52 0.56 1.45 -5.46
N ASN A 53 1.50 2.39 -5.47
CA ASN A 53 1.70 3.34 -6.57
C ASN A 53 2.46 2.72 -7.77
N LYS A 54 2.89 1.45 -7.67
CA LYS A 54 3.72 0.74 -8.66
C LYS A 54 5.07 1.44 -8.92
N ASP A 55 5.54 2.24 -7.96
CA ASP A 55 6.89 2.83 -7.95
C ASP A 55 7.89 1.79 -7.40
N TYR A 56 8.14 0.77 -8.21
CA TYR A 56 9.00 -0.35 -7.82
C TYR A 56 10.44 0.06 -7.58
N GLN A 57 10.91 1.14 -8.23
CA GLN A 57 12.27 1.64 -8.00
C GLN A 57 12.40 2.20 -6.59
N LYS A 58 11.45 2.99 -6.16
CA LYS A 58 11.42 3.53 -4.81
C LYS A 58 11.23 2.43 -3.77
N ALA A 59 10.31 1.50 -4.00
CA ALA A 59 10.12 0.34 -3.13
C ALA A 59 11.43 -0.46 -2.95
N TYR A 60 12.12 -0.76 -4.05
CA TYR A 60 13.39 -1.48 -4.02
C TYR A 60 14.47 -0.77 -3.21
N SER A 61 14.50 0.56 -3.21
CA SER A 61 15.47 1.35 -2.45
C SER A 61 15.36 1.19 -0.93
N TYR A 62 14.22 0.72 -0.44
CA TYR A 62 14.00 0.44 0.98
C TYR A 62 14.49 -0.95 1.41
N LEU A 63 14.83 -1.85 0.49
CA LEU A 63 15.31 -3.19 0.81
C LEU A 63 16.71 -3.16 1.43
N ALA A 64 16.91 -3.97 2.47
CA ALA A 64 18.21 -4.14 3.11
C ALA A 64 19.23 -4.77 2.16
N ASP A 65 20.49 -4.35 2.27
CA ASP A 65 21.60 -4.93 1.51
C ASP A 65 22.17 -6.13 2.28
N LEU A 66 21.45 -7.24 2.23
CA LEU A 66 21.81 -8.50 2.88
C LEU A 66 22.16 -9.56 1.83
N LYS A 67 22.73 -10.67 2.31
CA LYS A 67 23.06 -11.82 1.46
C LYS A 67 21.79 -12.32 0.75
N TYR A 68 21.90 -12.62 -0.53
CA TYR A 68 20.81 -13.05 -1.41
C TYR A 68 19.68 -12.01 -1.61
N LYS A 69 20.01 -10.72 -1.47
CA LYS A 69 19.10 -9.66 -1.89
C LYS A 69 18.72 -9.88 -3.36
N PRO A 70 17.42 -9.84 -3.72
CA PRO A 70 17.04 -9.94 -5.12
C PRO A 70 17.65 -8.78 -5.92
N THR A 71 17.96 -9.00 -7.17
CA THR A 71 18.24 -7.90 -8.10
C THR A 71 16.97 -7.07 -8.31
N TYR A 72 17.11 -5.84 -8.78
CA TYR A 72 15.94 -5.00 -9.08
C TYR A 72 14.97 -5.67 -10.07
N GLU A 73 15.50 -6.38 -11.07
CA GLU A 73 14.67 -7.06 -12.05
C GLU A 73 13.90 -8.24 -11.44
N GLU A 74 14.53 -9.07 -10.61
CA GLU A 74 13.86 -10.16 -9.86
C GLU A 74 12.79 -9.60 -8.91
N PHE A 75 13.10 -8.51 -8.21
CA PHE A 75 12.14 -7.81 -7.36
C PHE A 75 10.92 -7.38 -8.17
N ARG A 76 11.12 -6.66 -9.28
CA ARG A 76 10.06 -6.16 -10.14
C ARG A 76 9.24 -7.29 -10.76
N GLN A 77 9.89 -8.35 -11.25
CA GLN A 77 9.24 -9.51 -11.86
C GLN A 77 8.33 -10.25 -10.89
N SER A 78 8.64 -10.24 -9.58
CA SER A 78 7.80 -10.91 -8.58
C SER A 78 6.37 -10.34 -8.51
N PHE A 79 6.17 -9.09 -8.89
CA PHE A 79 4.84 -8.46 -8.98
C PHE A 79 4.12 -8.78 -10.30
N PHE A 80 4.86 -9.02 -11.38
CA PHE A 80 4.26 -9.32 -12.69
C PHE A 80 3.89 -10.78 -12.85
N ASN A 81 4.63 -11.68 -12.22
CA ASN A 81 4.37 -13.13 -12.29
C ASN A 81 3.45 -13.64 -11.17
N GLY A 82 2.96 -12.74 -10.30
CA GLY A 82 2.03 -13.05 -9.23
C GLY A 82 2.64 -13.67 -7.97
N ASN A 83 3.98 -13.73 -7.85
CA ASN A 83 4.64 -14.18 -6.62
C ASN A 83 4.40 -13.22 -5.44
N VAL A 84 4.17 -11.94 -5.75
CA VAL A 84 3.71 -10.93 -4.80
C VAL A 84 2.39 -10.38 -5.33
N ASN A 85 1.34 -10.47 -4.53
CA ASN A 85 0.02 -9.97 -4.91
C ASN A 85 -0.48 -8.97 -3.88
N SER A 86 -0.33 -7.70 -4.19
CA SER A 86 -0.81 -6.56 -3.40
C SER A 86 -2.14 -5.98 -3.92
N GLU A 87 -2.78 -6.62 -4.92
CA GLU A 87 -4.07 -6.16 -5.44
C GLU A 87 -5.18 -6.39 -4.42
N ASN A 88 -6.02 -5.39 -4.22
CA ASN A 88 -7.11 -5.40 -3.24
C ASN A 88 -6.66 -5.64 -1.79
N VAL A 89 -5.41 -5.32 -1.48
CA VAL A 89 -4.84 -5.45 -0.15
C VAL A 89 -4.43 -4.07 0.36
N GLY A 90 -4.86 -3.74 1.57
CA GLY A 90 -4.38 -2.58 2.32
C GLY A 90 -3.47 -3.03 3.45
N ALA A 91 -2.58 -2.15 3.89
CA ALA A 91 -1.79 -2.34 5.10
C ALA A 91 -1.93 -1.11 5.99
N GLU A 92 -2.17 -1.36 7.27
CA GLU A 92 -2.06 -0.38 8.34
C GLU A 92 -0.75 -0.63 9.07
N VAL A 93 0.05 0.42 9.21
CA VAL A 93 1.35 0.37 9.87
C VAL A 93 1.16 0.83 11.31
N GLY A 94 1.50 -0.05 12.24
CA GLY A 94 1.40 0.17 13.67
C GLY A 94 2.70 0.67 14.29
N ALA A 95 2.87 0.34 15.58
CA ALA A 95 4.02 0.78 16.36
C ALA A 95 5.31 0.03 15.96
N ALA A 96 6.44 0.73 16.07
CA ALA A 96 7.76 0.15 15.87
C ALA A 96 8.39 -0.19 17.25
N GLU A 97 8.95 -1.38 17.34
CA GLU A 97 9.80 -1.82 18.45
C GLU A 97 11.25 -1.87 17.97
N ILE A 98 12.11 -1.06 18.59
CA ILE A 98 13.52 -0.94 18.18
C ILE A 98 14.40 -1.59 19.24
N ASN A 99 15.27 -2.49 18.78
CA ASN A 99 16.28 -3.14 19.61
C ASN A 99 17.65 -3.04 18.91
N ASN A 100 18.47 -2.08 19.35
CA ASN A 100 19.75 -1.74 18.69
C ASN A 100 19.56 -1.43 17.18
N ASP A 101 20.21 -2.20 16.33
CA ASP A 101 20.20 -2.03 14.87
C ASP A 101 19.08 -2.84 14.17
N VAL A 102 18.12 -3.38 14.92
CA VAL A 102 16.98 -4.13 14.41
C VAL A 102 15.68 -3.50 14.89
N ALA A 103 14.70 -3.45 14.03
CA ALA A 103 13.35 -3.00 14.38
C ALA A 103 12.30 -3.99 13.88
N THR A 104 11.22 -4.11 14.66
CA THR A 104 10.00 -4.82 14.27
C THR A 104 8.87 -3.80 14.27
N VAL A 105 8.09 -3.79 13.20
CA VAL A 105 6.95 -2.89 13.03
C VAL A 105 5.69 -3.73 12.88
N GLU A 106 4.67 -3.43 13.67
CA GLU A 106 3.37 -4.08 13.53
C GLU A 106 2.73 -3.69 12.20
N VAL A 107 2.18 -4.66 11.47
CA VAL A 107 1.48 -4.44 10.21
C VAL A 107 0.17 -5.21 10.22
N THR A 108 -0.94 -4.52 10.03
CA THR A 108 -2.24 -5.18 9.86
C THR A 108 -2.62 -5.18 8.39
N ILE A 109 -2.82 -6.37 7.83
CA ILE A 109 -3.20 -6.56 6.43
C ILE A 109 -4.71 -6.65 6.33
N TYR A 110 -5.31 -5.80 5.51
CA TYR A 110 -6.75 -5.78 5.23
C TYR A 110 -7.00 -6.25 3.80
N TYR A 111 -7.92 -7.20 3.66
CA TYR A 111 -8.37 -7.69 2.35
C TYR A 111 -9.67 -6.99 1.97
N SER A 112 -9.68 -6.33 0.82
CA SER A 112 -10.91 -5.76 0.26
C SER A 112 -11.68 -6.85 -0.46
N TYR A 113 -12.70 -7.39 0.16
CA TYR A 113 -13.62 -8.31 -0.49
C TYR A 113 -14.61 -7.55 -1.37
N SER A 114 -14.99 -8.13 -2.50
CA SER A 114 -15.97 -7.54 -3.42
C SER A 114 -17.41 -7.54 -2.86
N ASP A 115 -17.65 -8.22 -1.76
CA ASP A 115 -18.94 -8.25 -1.06
C ASP A 115 -19.03 -7.09 -0.06
N PRO A 116 -19.96 -6.13 -0.25
CA PRO A 116 -20.10 -4.98 0.65
C PRO A 116 -20.59 -5.34 2.05
N PHE A 117 -21.04 -6.57 2.27
CA PHE A 117 -21.49 -7.08 3.58
C PHE A 117 -20.43 -7.91 4.31
N SER A 118 -19.29 -8.19 3.66
CA SER A 118 -18.17 -8.86 4.32
C SER A 118 -17.45 -7.87 5.23
N ALA A 119 -17.27 -8.22 6.49
CA ALA A 119 -16.45 -7.44 7.39
C ALA A 119 -14.99 -7.45 6.89
N ASN A 120 -14.37 -6.27 6.81
CA ASN A 120 -12.94 -6.17 6.56
C ASN A 120 -12.21 -6.78 7.76
N THR A 121 -11.78 -8.02 7.62
CA THR A 121 -10.97 -8.69 8.65
C THR A 121 -9.51 -8.34 8.42
N GLY A 122 -8.91 -7.68 9.40
CA GLY A 122 -7.47 -7.45 9.44
C GLY A 122 -6.74 -8.70 9.93
N SER A 123 -5.60 -9.03 9.33
CA SER A 123 -4.67 -10.04 9.81
C SER A 123 -3.43 -9.33 10.35
N ALA A 124 -3.14 -9.50 11.64
CA ALA A 124 -1.94 -8.94 12.25
C ALA A 124 -0.71 -9.73 11.80
N ASP A 125 0.33 -9.04 11.39
CA ASP A 125 1.64 -9.53 11.00
C ASP A 125 2.69 -8.49 11.38
N HIS A 126 3.93 -8.63 10.93
CA HIS A 126 4.99 -7.68 11.23
C HIS A 126 5.93 -7.49 10.03
N ALA A 127 6.60 -6.35 10.02
CA ALA A 127 7.76 -6.09 9.17
C ALA A 127 9.03 -6.11 10.02
N SER A 128 10.15 -6.56 9.45
CA SER A 128 11.45 -6.51 10.10
C SER A 128 12.39 -5.59 9.33
N LEU A 129 13.14 -4.78 10.08
CA LEU A 129 14.09 -3.84 9.52
C LEU A 129 15.44 -3.95 10.21
N VAL A 130 16.46 -3.54 9.49
CA VAL A 130 17.83 -3.40 10.00
C VAL A 130 18.34 -1.99 9.73
N LEU A 131 19.15 -1.47 10.63
CA LEU A 131 19.80 -0.17 10.44
C LEU A 131 21.08 -0.39 9.63
N GLN A 132 21.17 0.21 8.45
CA GLN A 132 22.33 0.16 7.56
C GLN A 132 22.73 1.58 7.14
N ASP A 133 23.97 1.93 7.37
CA ASP A 133 24.54 3.24 7.03
C ASP A 133 23.70 4.44 7.54
N GLY A 134 23.11 4.28 8.72
CA GLY A 134 22.26 5.29 9.35
C GLY A 134 20.83 5.37 8.80
N ALA A 135 20.42 4.45 7.93
CA ALA A 135 19.07 4.36 7.38
C ALA A 135 18.41 3.01 7.71
N TRP A 136 17.13 3.03 8.05
CA TRP A 136 16.35 1.80 8.23
C TRP A 136 16.06 1.15 6.88
N LYS A 137 16.27 -0.17 6.79
CA LYS A 137 16.06 -0.98 5.58
C LYS A 137 15.27 -2.23 5.90
N LEU A 138 14.36 -2.60 5.02
CA LEU A 138 13.50 -3.76 5.15
C LEU A 138 14.26 -5.06 4.89
N SER A 139 14.17 -5.98 5.82
CA SER A 139 14.64 -7.36 5.69
C SER A 139 13.51 -8.38 5.57
N TYR A 140 12.28 -7.99 5.94
CA TYR A 140 11.08 -8.80 5.80
C TYR A 140 9.81 -7.93 5.80
N MET A 141 8.80 -8.37 5.05
CA MET A 141 7.43 -7.84 5.05
C MET A 141 6.42 -8.99 4.91
N PRO A 142 5.14 -8.80 5.26
CA PRO A 142 4.08 -9.76 4.98
C PRO A 142 4.01 -10.15 3.51
N TYR A 143 3.68 -11.40 3.22
CA TYR A 143 3.73 -12.01 1.88
C TYR A 143 2.95 -11.27 0.79
N ASN A 144 1.96 -10.47 1.14
CA ASN A 144 1.22 -9.63 0.19
C ASN A 144 2.08 -8.52 -0.43
N PHE A 145 3.16 -8.16 0.27
CA PHE A 145 4.12 -7.13 -0.12
C PHE A 145 5.54 -7.67 -0.26
N TRP A 146 5.73 -9.00 -0.15
CA TRP A 146 7.03 -9.64 -0.10
C TRP A 146 7.00 -10.99 -0.80
N SER A 147 8.05 -11.32 -1.57
CA SER A 147 8.18 -12.65 -2.15
C SER A 147 8.93 -13.58 -1.20
N TYR A 148 8.41 -14.79 -1.04
CA TYR A 148 9.05 -15.85 -0.25
C TYR A 148 10.48 -16.14 -0.73
N ASN A 149 10.76 -15.98 -2.02
CA ASN A 149 12.07 -16.31 -2.63
C ASN A 149 13.14 -15.24 -2.37
N TRP A 150 12.78 -14.05 -1.87
CA TRP A 150 13.76 -13.00 -1.60
C TRP A 150 14.58 -13.36 -0.36
N TYR A 151 15.89 -13.06 -0.40
CA TYR A 151 16.87 -13.34 0.66
C TYR A 151 17.03 -14.82 0.98
N GLN A 152 16.60 -15.73 0.10
CA GLN A 152 16.79 -17.15 0.26
C GLN A 152 17.81 -17.67 -0.74
N LYS A 153 18.52 -18.77 -0.35
CA LYS A 153 19.40 -19.49 -1.26
C LYS A 153 18.55 -20.52 -2.01
N GLU A 154 18.57 -20.49 -3.34
CA GLU A 154 18.13 -21.62 -4.14
C GLU A 154 18.93 -22.89 -3.85
#